data_fa320d22e4cfcb80988e51a14d581860
#
_entry.id   fa320d22e4cfcb80988e51a14d581860
#
_cell.length_a   1.000
_cell.length_b   1.000
_cell.length_c   1.000
_cell.angle_alpha   90.00
_cell.angle_beta   90.00
_cell.angle_gamma   90.00
#
_symmetry.space_group_name_H-M   'P 1'
#
loop_
_entity.id
_entity.type
_entity.pdbx_description
1 polymer ?
#
loop_
_entity_poly.entity_id
_entity_poly.type
_entity_poly.pdbx_seq_one_letter_code
_entity_poly.pdbx_strand_id
1 'polypeptide(L)'
;GFISPIHLQIAMDLQQKLPKLFGPHKLEKFWGFKYDSILGKGINIHADFAIHNLNFWITPDEFNNNINTGGLKVYDAPAPDNWTFKDYNNNDNKIYQFLKENNASCTNVPYKFNRAVLFNSAYFHETDEIDFKDNYEGRRINNTYLFGTRLVKSSLD
;
A
#
# COMPACT_ATOMS: atom_id res chain seq x y z
N GLY A 1 16.86 6.53 -10.41
CA GLY A 1 15.76 6.10 -9.59
C GLY A 1 14.81 7.22 -9.23
N PHE A 2 13.64 6.85 -8.84
CA PHE A 2 12.60 7.78 -8.39
C PHE A 2 12.83 8.10 -6.90
N ILE A 3 13.80 8.93 -6.60
CA ILE A 3 14.06 9.40 -5.24
C ILE A 3 14.51 10.85 -5.28
N SER A 4 14.05 11.65 -4.34
CA SER A 4 14.47 13.05 -4.16
C SER A 4 14.75 13.32 -2.67
N PRO A 5 15.47 14.42 -2.34
CA PRO A 5 15.75 14.76 -0.95
C PRO A 5 14.51 14.84 -0.05
N ILE A 6 13.36 15.27 -0.58
CA ILE A 6 12.12 15.36 0.20
C ILE A 6 11.61 13.98 0.64
N HIS A 7 11.75 12.93 -0.18
CA HIS A 7 11.33 11.60 0.18
C HIS A 7 12.18 11.04 1.33
N LEU A 8 13.49 11.31 1.31
CA LEU A 8 14.39 10.93 2.41
C LEU A 8 14.07 11.75 3.67
N GLN A 9 13.80 13.04 3.53
CA GLN A 9 13.41 13.88 4.65
C GLN A 9 12.11 13.38 5.31
N ILE A 10 11.10 13.01 4.53
CA ILE A 10 9.87 12.42 5.07
C ILE A 10 10.19 11.16 5.89
N ALA A 11 11.01 10.26 5.37
CA ALA A 11 11.38 9.04 6.09
C ALA A 11 12.12 9.35 7.41
N MET A 12 13.07 10.28 7.40
CA MET A 12 13.80 10.72 8.58
C MET A 12 12.89 11.38 9.61
N ASP A 13 11.96 12.25 9.17
CA ASP A 13 11.00 12.91 10.04
C ASP A 13 10.07 11.91 10.71
N LEU A 14 9.60 10.88 9.98
CA LEU A 14 8.80 9.80 10.54
C LEU A 14 9.55 9.03 11.63
N GLN A 15 10.81 8.67 11.39
CA GLN A 15 11.65 7.98 12.38
C GLN A 15 11.88 8.84 13.63
N GLN A 16 12.10 10.14 13.47
CA GLN A 16 12.33 11.06 14.58
C GLN A 16 11.06 11.40 15.36
N LYS A 17 9.94 11.64 14.66
CA LYS A 17 8.70 12.12 15.28
C LYS A 17 7.81 10.98 15.78
N LEU A 18 7.96 9.80 15.21
CA LEU A 18 7.22 8.58 15.57
C LEU A 18 8.19 7.43 15.91
N PRO A 19 9.12 7.62 16.88
CA PRO A 19 10.19 6.66 17.12
C PRO A 19 9.71 5.30 17.60
N LYS A 20 8.53 5.22 18.23
CA LYS A 20 7.94 3.94 18.67
C LYS A 20 7.48 3.07 17.48
N LEU A 21 7.14 3.69 16.37
CA LEU A 21 6.68 2.99 15.15
C LEU A 21 7.82 2.78 14.16
N PHE A 22 8.56 3.84 13.85
CA PHE A 22 9.54 3.81 12.77
C PHE A 22 11.00 3.77 13.23
N GLY A 23 11.29 4.16 14.50
CA GLY A 23 12.68 4.27 15.00
C GLY A 23 13.53 3.03 14.79
N PRO A 24 13.06 1.80 15.09
CA PRO A 24 13.84 0.58 14.88
C PRO A 24 13.85 0.08 13.43
N HIS A 25 13.05 0.70 12.54
CA HIS A 25 12.80 0.20 11.19
C HIS A 25 13.42 1.11 10.13
N LYS A 26 14.32 0.56 9.32
CA LYS A 26 14.89 1.27 8.17
C LYS A 26 13.86 1.40 7.06
N LEU A 27 13.96 2.46 6.24
CA LEU A 27 13.27 2.53 4.97
C LEU A 27 13.90 1.51 4.01
N GLU A 28 13.16 0.45 3.68
CA GLU A 28 13.63 -0.65 2.84
C GLU A 28 13.33 -0.43 1.37
N LYS A 29 12.13 0.06 1.07
CA LYS A 29 11.68 0.36 -0.28
C LYS A 29 10.86 1.65 -0.32
N PHE A 30 11.01 2.33 -1.44
CA PHE A 30 10.21 3.47 -1.80
C PHE A 30 9.87 3.41 -3.29
N TRP A 31 8.61 3.64 -3.63
CA TRP A 31 8.17 3.78 -5.01
C TRP A 31 6.98 4.72 -5.13
N GLY A 32 6.82 5.30 -6.31
CA GLY A 32 5.63 6.06 -6.69
C GLY A 32 4.86 5.31 -7.76
N PHE A 33 3.55 5.29 -7.61
CA PHE A 33 2.63 4.75 -8.59
C PHE A 33 1.86 5.90 -9.21
N LYS A 34 1.83 5.93 -10.54
CA LYS A 34 1.05 6.87 -11.33
C LYS A 34 0.08 6.08 -12.18
N TYR A 35 -1.20 6.22 -11.90
CA TYR A 35 -2.25 5.50 -12.58
C TYR A 35 -2.91 6.41 -13.62
N ASP A 36 -3.13 5.84 -14.79
CA ASP A 36 -3.91 6.41 -15.85
C ASP A 36 -5.37 5.96 -15.69
N SER A 37 -6.34 6.83 -15.98
CA SER A 37 -7.77 6.51 -15.92
C SER A 37 -8.15 5.36 -16.85
N ILE A 38 -7.42 5.20 -17.97
CA ILE A 38 -7.67 4.12 -18.95
C ILE A 38 -7.41 2.74 -18.35
N LEU A 39 -6.48 2.62 -17.38
CA LEU A 39 -6.16 1.35 -16.76
C LEU A 39 -7.26 0.85 -15.81
N GLY A 40 -8.10 1.74 -15.26
CA GLY A 40 -9.25 1.43 -14.41
C GLY A 40 -8.97 0.60 -13.14
N LYS A 41 -7.78 0.01 -13.07
CA LYS A 41 -7.32 -0.84 -11.99
C LYS A 41 -5.98 -0.35 -11.45
N GLY A 42 -5.84 -0.44 -10.14
CA GLY A 42 -4.56 -0.29 -9.46
C GLY A 42 -3.88 -1.63 -9.22
N ILE A 43 -3.15 -1.74 -8.11
CA ILE A 43 -2.50 -2.99 -7.71
C ILE A 43 -3.55 -3.94 -7.16
N ASN A 44 -3.50 -5.19 -7.63
CA ASN A 44 -4.35 -6.29 -7.14
C ASN A 44 -4.02 -6.61 -5.67
N ILE A 45 -4.86 -7.45 -5.10
CA ILE A 45 -4.72 -7.88 -3.72
C ILE A 45 -3.37 -8.56 -3.46
N HIS A 46 -2.68 -8.11 -2.43
CA HIS A 46 -1.37 -8.63 -2.02
C HIS A 46 -1.07 -8.24 -0.56
N ALA A 47 0.03 -8.79 -0.04
CA ALA A 47 0.69 -8.31 1.17
C ALA A 47 2.15 -7.97 0.83
N ASP A 48 2.79 -7.18 1.70
CA ASP A 48 4.18 -6.79 1.52
C ASP A 48 5.11 -7.48 2.53
N PHE A 49 6.41 -7.52 2.19
CA PHE A 49 7.44 -8.13 3.02
C PHE A 49 7.86 -7.25 4.21
N ALA A 50 7.47 -5.98 4.22
CA ALA A 50 7.86 -5.02 5.24
C ALA A 50 7.08 -5.18 6.55
N ILE A 51 7.45 -4.39 7.57
CA ILE A 51 6.71 -4.31 8.83
C ILE A 51 5.62 -3.23 8.73
N HIS A 52 6.00 -2.04 8.28
CA HIS A 52 5.07 -0.93 8.11
C HIS A 52 4.97 -0.51 6.65
N ASN A 53 3.75 -0.32 6.20
CA ASN A 53 3.41 0.24 4.89
C ASN A 53 2.77 1.61 5.11
N LEU A 54 3.37 2.65 4.53
CA LEU A 54 2.83 3.99 4.49
C LEU A 54 2.52 4.37 3.05
N ASN A 55 1.25 4.57 2.74
CA ASN A 55 0.80 5.13 1.46
C ASN A 55 0.48 6.60 1.63
N PHE A 56 0.91 7.42 0.68
CA PHE A 56 0.70 8.85 0.69
C PHE A 56 0.18 9.33 -0.68
N TRP A 57 -0.98 10.00 -0.69
CA TRP A 57 -1.67 10.42 -1.92
C TRP A 57 -1.50 11.90 -2.19
N ILE A 58 -1.16 12.25 -3.45
CA ILE A 58 -0.76 13.61 -3.81
C ILE A 58 -1.53 14.23 -4.97
N THR A 59 -2.43 13.51 -5.62
CA THR A 59 -3.29 14.10 -6.65
C THR A 59 -4.44 14.87 -5.98
N PRO A 60 -4.70 16.14 -6.38
CA PRO A 60 -5.78 16.94 -5.78
C PRO A 60 -7.17 16.28 -5.90
N ASP A 61 -8.02 16.51 -4.90
CA ASP A 61 -9.34 15.85 -4.79
C ASP A 61 -10.28 16.19 -5.96
N GLU A 62 -10.14 17.37 -6.57
CA GLU A 62 -10.95 17.78 -7.73
C GLU A 62 -10.75 16.92 -8.97
N PHE A 63 -9.72 16.09 -9.00
CA PHE A 63 -9.49 15.13 -10.09
C PHE A 63 -10.10 13.76 -9.82
N ASN A 64 -10.54 13.46 -8.62
CA ASN A 64 -11.26 12.23 -8.30
C ASN A 64 -12.76 12.41 -8.63
N ASN A 65 -13.27 11.62 -9.57
CA ASN A 65 -14.67 11.68 -9.98
C ASN A 65 -15.60 11.02 -8.95
N ASN A 66 -15.06 10.13 -8.10
CA ASN A 66 -15.83 9.44 -7.07
C ASN A 66 -15.13 9.49 -5.72
N ILE A 67 -15.57 10.37 -4.83
CA ILE A 67 -14.98 10.61 -3.50
C ILE A 67 -14.99 9.39 -2.57
N ASN A 68 -15.75 8.35 -2.89
CA ASN A 68 -15.85 7.14 -2.09
C ASN A 68 -14.87 6.05 -2.51
N THR A 69 -14.17 6.23 -3.64
CA THR A 69 -13.23 5.25 -4.21
C THR A 69 -11.83 5.84 -4.43
N GLY A 70 -11.00 5.15 -5.16
CA GLY A 70 -9.65 5.61 -5.52
C GLY A 70 -8.59 5.42 -4.44
N GLY A 71 -8.96 4.93 -3.28
CA GLY A 71 -8.05 4.74 -2.14
C GLY A 71 -7.49 3.32 -2.03
N LEU A 72 -7.60 2.74 -0.84
CA LEU A 72 -7.16 1.39 -0.51
C LEU A 72 -8.27 0.60 0.19
N LYS A 73 -8.29 -0.69 -0.09
CA LYS A 73 -8.95 -1.71 0.72
C LYS A 73 -7.89 -2.44 1.53
N VAL A 74 -8.07 -2.49 2.84
CA VAL A 74 -7.16 -3.18 3.76
C VAL A 74 -7.97 -4.21 4.55
N TYR A 75 -7.51 -5.45 4.52
CA TYR A 75 -8.16 -6.56 5.21
C TYR A 75 -7.47 -6.82 6.56
N ASP A 76 -8.24 -7.13 7.59
CA ASP A 76 -7.73 -7.38 8.95
C ASP A 76 -7.09 -8.78 9.12
N ALA A 77 -6.59 -9.34 8.04
CA ALA A 77 -5.92 -10.63 7.99
C ALA A 77 -4.49 -10.51 7.44
N PRO A 78 -3.47 -10.87 8.22
CA PRO A 78 -2.11 -10.90 7.74
C PRO A 78 -1.85 -12.13 6.87
N ALA A 79 -0.94 -12.00 5.92
CA ALA A 79 -0.43 -13.13 5.17
C ALA A 79 0.24 -14.14 6.11
N PRO A 80 -0.08 -15.45 6.02
CA PRO A 80 0.53 -16.48 6.85
C PRO A 80 2.05 -16.53 6.69
N ASP A 81 2.78 -16.75 7.79
CA ASP A 81 4.24 -16.77 7.79
C ASP A 81 4.86 -17.91 6.97
N ASN A 82 4.08 -18.96 6.70
CA ASN A 82 4.50 -20.09 5.85
C ASN A 82 4.17 -19.91 4.37
N TRP A 83 3.58 -18.77 3.97
CA TRP A 83 3.32 -18.48 2.57
C TRP A 83 4.57 -17.90 1.89
N THR A 84 4.79 -18.34 0.64
CA THR A 84 5.85 -17.78 -0.20
C THR A 84 5.45 -16.42 -0.75
N PHE A 85 6.42 -15.65 -1.25
CA PHE A 85 6.16 -14.38 -1.94
C PHE A 85 5.10 -14.53 -3.04
N LYS A 86 5.17 -15.61 -3.83
CA LYS A 86 4.19 -15.90 -4.89
C LYS A 86 2.78 -16.09 -4.35
N ASP A 87 2.64 -16.69 -3.16
CA ASP A 87 1.34 -16.95 -2.55
C ASP A 87 0.65 -15.66 -2.11
N TYR A 88 1.39 -14.75 -1.46
CA TYR A 88 0.80 -13.54 -0.90
C TYR A 88 0.88 -12.30 -1.81
N ASN A 89 1.49 -12.40 -2.99
CA ASN A 89 1.68 -11.25 -3.89
C ASN A 89 1.21 -11.48 -5.34
N ASN A 90 1.07 -12.73 -5.78
CA ASN A 90 0.71 -13.05 -7.17
C ASN A 90 -0.35 -14.16 -7.27
N ASN A 91 -1.19 -14.35 -6.25
CA ASN A 91 -2.19 -15.41 -6.25
C ASN A 91 -3.52 -14.91 -5.65
N ASP A 92 -4.20 -14.05 -6.39
CA ASP A 92 -5.44 -13.40 -5.98
C ASP A 92 -6.49 -14.43 -5.49
N ASN A 93 -6.67 -15.52 -6.23
CA ASN A 93 -7.66 -16.55 -5.88
C ASN A 93 -7.37 -17.19 -4.52
N LYS A 94 -6.10 -17.54 -4.25
CA LYS A 94 -5.68 -18.11 -2.98
C LYS A 94 -5.89 -17.12 -1.84
N ILE A 95 -5.57 -15.83 -2.08
CA ILE A 95 -5.73 -14.76 -1.09
C ILE A 95 -7.22 -14.57 -0.75
N TYR A 96 -8.08 -14.41 -1.75
CA TYR A 96 -9.53 -14.23 -1.50
C TYR A 96 -10.16 -15.43 -0.84
N GLN A 97 -9.74 -16.67 -1.19
CA GLN A 97 -10.18 -17.87 -0.50
C GLN A 97 -9.77 -17.82 0.99
N PHE A 98 -8.52 -17.52 1.28
CA PHE A 98 -8.01 -17.37 2.65
C PHE A 98 -8.78 -16.31 3.45
N LEU A 99 -9.01 -15.13 2.88
CA LEU A 99 -9.78 -14.07 3.52
C LEU A 99 -11.20 -14.52 3.87
N LYS A 100 -11.86 -15.24 2.95
CA LYS A 100 -13.20 -15.79 3.16
C LYS A 100 -13.22 -16.85 4.27
N GLU A 101 -12.28 -17.79 4.27
CA GLU A 101 -12.18 -18.86 5.26
C GLU A 101 -11.91 -18.33 6.67
N ASN A 102 -11.21 -17.16 6.77
CA ASN A 102 -10.91 -16.52 8.04
C ASN A 102 -11.91 -15.41 8.43
N ASN A 103 -13.01 -15.24 7.69
CA ASN A 103 -14.01 -14.19 7.90
C ASN A 103 -13.38 -12.80 8.03
N ALA A 104 -12.36 -12.52 7.23
CA ALA A 104 -11.62 -11.26 7.28
C ALA A 104 -12.53 -10.07 6.91
N SER A 105 -12.45 -9.01 7.72
CA SER A 105 -13.16 -7.77 7.47
C SER A 105 -12.33 -6.86 6.57
N CYS A 106 -12.99 -6.11 5.69
CA CYS A 106 -12.36 -5.14 4.83
C CYS A 106 -12.63 -3.72 5.32
N THR A 107 -11.57 -2.96 5.53
CA THR A 107 -11.65 -1.51 5.75
C THR A 107 -11.39 -0.80 4.44
N ASN A 108 -12.40 -0.11 3.91
CA ASN A 108 -12.22 0.77 2.75
C ASN A 108 -11.77 2.16 3.23
N VAL A 109 -10.61 2.60 2.74
CA VAL A 109 -10.06 3.94 3.00
C VAL A 109 -10.19 4.75 1.71
N PRO A 110 -11.21 5.63 1.59
CA PRO A 110 -11.41 6.44 0.39
C PRO A 110 -10.20 7.34 0.11
N TYR A 111 -9.95 7.60 -1.16
CA TYR A 111 -8.92 8.56 -1.57
C TYR A 111 -9.19 9.94 -0.97
N LYS A 112 -8.12 10.61 -0.56
CA LYS A 112 -8.13 12.03 -0.21
C LYS A 112 -6.76 12.63 -0.46
N PHE A 113 -6.70 13.79 -1.10
CA PHE A 113 -5.47 14.55 -1.26
C PHE A 113 -4.77 14.77 0.08
N ASN A 114 -3.45 14.64 0.08
CA ASN A 114 -2.59 14.82 1.26
C ASN A 114 -2.91 13.88 2.44
N ARG A 115 -3.53 12.74 2.17
CA ARG A 115 -3.75 11.69 3.18
C ARG A 115 -2.60 10.69 3.16
N ALA A 116 -2.11 10.38 4.36
CA ALA A 116 -1.23 9.26 4.62
C ALA A 116 -2.01 8.12 5.29
N VAL A 117 -1.81 6.88 4.83
CA VAL A 117 -2.41 5.67 5.38
C VAL A 117 -1.30 4.75 5.84
N LEU A 118 -1.24 4.50 7.15
CA LEU A 118 -0.25 3.62 7.78
C LEU A 118 -0.93 2.34 8.25
N PHE A 119 -0.35 1.20 7.89
CA PHE A 119 -0.83 -0.11 8.31
C PHE A 119 0.29 -1.14 8.37
N ASN A 120 0.01 -2.29 9.00
CA ASN A 120 0.92 -3.42 9.00
C ASN A 120 1.03 -4.01 7.60
N SER A 121 2.23 -4.03 7.02
CA SER A 121 2.49 -4.51 5.66
C SER A 121 2.07 -5.97 5.41
N ALA A 122 1.97 -6.78 6.47
CA ALA A 122 1.53 -8.15 6.36
C ALA A 122 0.02 -8.28 6.04
N TYR A 123 -0.78 -7.25 6.32
CA TYR A 123 -2.20 -7.28 6.01
C TYR A 123 -2.43 -7.25 4.50
N PHE A 124 -3.35 -8.10 4.04
CA PHE A 124 -3.74 -8.07 2.65
C PHE A 124 -4.41 -6.74 2.31
N HIS A 125 -4.02 -6.20 1.18
CA HIS A 125 -4.54 -4.92 0.71
C HIS A 125 -4.52 -4.84 -0.81
N GLU A 126 -5.35 -3.97 -1.35
CA GLU A 126 -5.46 -3.70 -2.78
C GLU A 126 -5.81 -2.24 -3.04
N THR A 127 -5.53 -1.77 -4.24
CA THR A 127 -6.04 -0.46 -4.69
C THR A 127 -7.53 -0.58 -4.97
N ASP A 128 -8.32 0.34 -4.43
CA ASP A 128 -9.74 0.45 -4.77
C ASP A 128 -9.94 0.93 -6.22
N GLU A 129 -11.17 0.86 -6.71
CA GLU A 129 -11.53 1.34 -8.05
C GLU A 129 -11.01 2.77 -8.29
N ILE A 130 -10.34 2.98 -9.43
CA ILE A 130 -9.75 4.25 -9.81
C ILE A 130 -10.64 4.93 -10.84
N ASP A 131 -11.27 6.04 -10.44
CA ASP A 131 -12.08 6.89 -11.32
C ASP A 131 -11.61 8.35 -11.20
N PHE A 132 -10.62 8.70 -11.99
CA PHE A 132 -10.00 10.02 -12.00
C PHE A 132 -10.13 10.67 -13.38
N LYS A 133 -10.09 12.01 -13.45
CA LYS A 133 -10.16 12.76 -14.70
C LYS A 133 -9.07 12.32 -15.67
N ASP A 134 -9.45 12.13 -16.93
CA ASP A 134 -8.56 11.69 -18.00
C ASP A 134 -7.75 12.86 -18.57
N ASN A 135 -6.82 13.37 -17.76
CA ASN A 135 -5.82 14.36 -18.16
C ASN A 135 -4.52 14.12 -17.39
N TYR A 136 -3.47 14.83 -17.73
CA TYR A 136 -2.15 14.64 -17.13
C TYR A 136 -2.17 14.89 -15.61
N GLU A 137 -2.80 15.96 -15.17
CA GLU A 137 -2.91 16.39 -13.77
C GLU A 137 -3.82 15.48 -12.96
N GLY A 138 -4.82 14.89 -13.61
CA GLY A 138 -5.79 13.99 -12.98
C GLY A 138 -5.26 12.59 -12.71
N ARG A 139 -4.09 12.23 -13.19
CA ARG A 139 -3.51 10.91 -12.92
C ARG A 139 -3.32 10.71 -11.42
N ARG A 140 -3.91 9.63 -10.92
CA ARG A 140 -3.79 9.29 -9.50
C ARG A 140 -2.35 8.91 -9.17
N ILE A 141 -1.75 9.61 -8.22
CA ILE A 141 -0.40 9.35 -7.78
C ILE A 141 -0.40 9.01 -6.29
N ASN A 142 0.28 7.92 -5.94
CA ASN A 142 0.63 7.63 -4.57
C ASN A 142 2.11 7.26 -4.43
N ASN A 143 2.65 7.63 -3.29
CA ASN A 143 3.96 7.22 -2.83
C ASN A 143 3.80 6.15 -1.76
N THR A 144 4.57 5.07 -1.87
CA THR A 144 4.58 3.98 -0.90
C THR A 144 5.96 3.88 -0.26
N TYR A 145 5.99 3.92 1.06
CA TYR A 145 7.18 3.74 1.87
C TYR A 145 7.05 2.46 2.67
N LEU A 146 8.00 1.56 2.52
CA LEU A 146 8.07 0.31 3.26
C LEU A 146 9.20 0.35 4.27
N PHE A 147 8.86 0.22 5.55
CA PHE A 147 9.81 0.25 6.65
C PHE A 147 9.96 -1.10 7.32
N GLY A 148 11.21 -1.49 7.58
CA GLY A 148 11.57 -2.74 8.23
C GLY A 148 11.31 -3.96 7.37
N THR A 149 11.86 -5.09 7.77
CA THR A 149 11.70 -6.37 7.07
C THR A 149 11.03 -7.37 7.98
N ARG A 150 9.93 -7.95 7.52
CA ARG A 150 9.27 -9.06 8.19
C ARG A 150 10.10 -10.33 7.98
N LEU A 151 10.39 -11.04 9.04
CA LEU A 151 11.03 -12.36 8.97
C LEU A 151 10.00 -13.36 8.46
N VAL A 152 9.92 -13.54 7.15
CA VAL A 152 9.21 -14.65 6.53
C VAL A 152 10.17 -15.83 6.51
N LYS A 153 9.73 -17.01 6.94
CA LYS A 153 10.55 -18.22 6.78
C LYS A 153 10.87 -18.37 5.30
N SER A 154 12.15 -18.21 4.94
CA SER A 154 12.59 -18.50 3.59
C SER A 154 12.31 -19.98 3.33
N SER A 155 11.62 -20.29 2.25
CA SER A 155 11.56 -21.63 1.68
C SER A 155 12.93 -21.97 1.05
N LEU A 156 13.95 -22.11 1.90
CA LEU A 156 15.21 -22.75 1.60
C LEU A 156 15.28 -23.98 2.49
N ASP A 157 14.50 -24.99 2.10
CA ASP A 157 14.70 -26.41 2.38
C ASP A 157 14.03 -27.21 1.25
#